data_20109ccd197ff479886a97a44ad30895
#
_entry.id   20109ccd197ff479886a97a44ad30895
#
_cell.length_a   1.000
_cell.length_b   1.000
_cell.length_c   1.000
_cell.angle_alpha   90.00
_cell.angle_beta   90.00
_cell.angle_gamma   90.00
#
_symmetry.space_group_name_H-M   'P 1'
#
loop_
_entity.id
_entity.type
_entity.pdbx_description
1 polymer ?
#
loop_
_entity_poly.entity_id
_entity_poly.type
_entity_poly.pdbx_seq_one_letter_code
_entity_poly.pdbx_strand_id
1 'polypeptide(L)'
;YRASQILRWLYQERARTFAEMSNLSQKDREYLTGSCSIERTSAVQIFSSQDGTKKFVLTLADGNQVECVLIPDEDRLTLCLSTQVGCTLDCGFCLTGTLGLQRNLRAHEILDQVLLAQDHLSEGERLTNLVFMGMGEPLANLDAVADAVTRLTNNTWGLGFSGRRITISTAGLASRIKDVAPLKVNLAISLNATTDTLRQQLMPAANRLHSLDALLAACRAYPLADRDRLTFEYVLLADVNDRAEDAARLVKLLRGLRCKVNLIAFNPFPGNPYRRPSDAAIETFQATLRRGHVDAYLRRSRGRDVLGACGQLGRLDTSEAHVALTQIQTRC
;
A
#
# COMPACT_ATOMS: atom_id res chain seq x y z
N TYR A 1 -7.90 13.16 29.16
CA TYR A 1 -8.11 14.53 28.66
C TYR A 1 -6.82 15.12 28.08
N ARG A 2 -5.72 15.26 28.87
CA ARG A 2 -4.47 15.89 28.43
C ARG A 2 -3.79 15.17 27.25
N ALA A 3 -3.73 13.84 27.28
CA ALA A 3 -3.19 13.07 26.16
C ALA A 3 -3.94 13.34 24.85
N SER A 4 -5.28 13.41 24.91
CA SER A 4 -6.09 13.73 23.72
C SER A 4 -5.86 15.15 23.21
N GLN A 5 -5.57 16.13 24.08
CA GLN A 5 -5.20 17.49 23.66
C GLN A 5 -3.88 17.48 22.90
N ILE A 6 -2.85 16.82 23.45
CA ILE A 6 -1.53 16.71 22.80
C ILE A 6 -1.66 16.00 21.44
N LEU A 7 -2.37 14.85 21.39
CA LEU A 7 -2.56 14.11 20.15
C LEU A 7 -3.29 14.92 19.09
N ARG A 8 -4.31 15.73 19.49
CA ARG A 8 -4.98 16.65 18.57
C ARG A 8 -4.01 17.68 17.99
N TRP A 9 -3.17 18.28 18.80
CA TRP A 9 -2.14 19.20 18.34
C TRP A 9 -1.18 18.54 17.36
N LEU A 10 -0.76 17.31 17.64
CA LEU A 10 0.17 16.59 16.79
C LEU A 10 -0.45 16.19 15.42
N TYR A 11 -1.70 15.74 15.42
CA TYR A 11 -2.33 15.16 14.21
C TYR A 11 -3.21 16.16 13.45
N GLN A 12 -4.03 16.95 14.12
CA GLN A 12 -4.97 17.86 13.46
C GLN A 12 -4.33 19.23 13.21
N GLU A 13 -3.73 19.81 14.23
CA GLU A 13 -3.09 21.13 14.13
C GLU A 13 -1.65 21.05 13.58
N ARG A 14 -1.08 19.84 13.53
CA ARG A 14 0.27 19.54 13.02
C ARG A 14 1.39 20.33 13.70
N ALA A 15 1.24 20.61 15.00
CA ALA A 15 2.22 21.32 15.80
C ALA A 15 3.62 20.67 15.70
N ARG A 16 4.62 21.50 15.58
CA ARG A 16 6.03 21.09 15.49
C ARG A 16 6.78 21.34 16.79
N THR A 17 6.20 22.14 17.69
CA THR A 17 6.73 22.43 19.01
C THR A 17 5.64 22.36 20.07
N PHE A 18 6.01 22.05 21.31
CA PHE A 18 5.05 22.10 22.42
C PHE A 18 4.62 23.55 22.76
N ALA A 19 5.40 24.55 22.38
CA ALA A 19 5.05 25.97 22.58
C ALA A 19 3.79 26.36 21.80
N GLU A 20 3.51 25.74 20.66
CA GLU A 20 2.31 26.00 19.85
C GLU A 20 1.02 25.50 20.52
N MET A 21 1.09 24.57 21.48
CA MET A 21 -0.05 23.92 22.11
C MET A 21 -0.73 24.85 23.13
N SER A 22 -1.39 25.92 22.64
CA SER A 22 -1.91 27.04 23.46
C SER A 22 -2.95 26.65 24.51
N ASN A 23 -3.64 25.51 24.37
CA ASN A 23 -4.60 25.01 25.33
C ASN A 23 -4.00 24.14 26.45
N LEU A 24 -2.67 23.97 26.46
CA LEU A 24 -1.92 23.40 27.57
C LEU A 24 -1.41 24.53 28.47
N SER A 25 -1.30 24.28 29.78
CA SER A 25 -0.70 25.23 30.71
C SER A 25 0.78 25.49 30.35
N GLN A 26 1.28 26.66 30.68
CA GLN A 26 2.70 27.00 30.48
C GLN A 26 3.60 25.92 31.13
N LYS A 27 3.28 25.54 32.37
CA LYS A 27 4.01 24.50 33.12
C LYS A 27 4.05 23.15 32.37
N ASP A 28 2.92 22.74 31.77
CA ASP A 28 2.88 21.49 31.00
C ASP A 28 3.73 21.59 29.72
N ARG A 29 3.68 22.74 29.02
CA ARG A 29 4.49 22.95 27.82
C ARG A 29 5.98 22.94 28.13
N GLU A 30 6.39 23.60 29.19
CA GLU A 30 7.78 23.62 29.67
C GLU A 30 8.24 22.18 30.05
N TYR A 31 7.43 21.47 30.82
CA TYR A 31 7.71 20.08 31.17
C TYR A 31 7.87 19.18 29.95
N LEU A 32 6.95 19.26 28.98
CA LEU A 32 7.02 18.49 27.74
C LEU A 32 8.26 18.86 26.91
N THR A 33 8.58 20.14 26.81
CA THR A 33 9.79 20.62 26.08
C THR A 33 11.08 20.08 26.72
N GLY A 34 11.12 19.96 28.05
CA GLY A 34 12.28 19.43 28.75
C GLY A 34 12.38 17.89 28.77
N SER A 35 11.26 17.19 28.53
CA SER A 35 11.17 15.73 28.70
C SER A 35 10.92 14.97 27.40
N CYS A 36 10.43 15.62 26.37
CA CYS A 36 10.01 15.01 25.09
C CYS A 36 10.46 15.85 23.91
N SER A 37 10.55 15.22 22.73
CA SER A 37 10.73 15.91 21.45
C SER A 37 9.55 15.58 20.52
N ILE A 38 9.23 16.52 19.61
CA ILE A 38 8.35 16.27 18.47
C ILE A 38 9.26 16.12 17.26
N GLU A 39 9.60 14.87 16.96
CA GLU A 39 10.38 14.55 15.78
C GLU A 39 9.43 14.13 14.67
N ARG A 40 9.61 14.71 13.49
CA ARG A 40 8.91 14.31 12.28
C ARG A 40 9.91 13.85 11.24
N THR A 41 9.58 12.77 10.59
CA THR A 41 10.34 12.29 9.45
C THR A 41 10.26 13.33 8.32
N SER A 42 11.41 13.71 7.77
CA SER A 42 11.50 14.62 6.63
C SER A 42 11.64 13.83 5.33
N ALA A 43 11.12 14.36 4.24
CA ALA A 43 11.44 13.82 2.92
C ALA A 43 12.87 14.22 2.55
N VAL A 44 13.68 13.21 2.19
CA VAL A 44 15.02 13.43 1.64
C VAL A 44 14.94 13.79 0.18
N GLN A 45 13.99 13.15 -0.55
CA GLN A 45 13.77 13.36 -1.97
C GLN A 45 12.28 13.29 -2.29
N ILE A 46 11.87 14.10 -3.25
CA ILE A 46 10.51 14.11 -3.82
C ILE A 46 10.64 13.99 -5.33
N PHE A 47 10.07 12.94 -5.88
CA PHE A 47 10.01 12.72 -7.32
C PHE A 47 8.61 13.03 -7.81
N SER A 48 8.48 13.93 -8.77
CA SER A 48 7.21 14.31 -9.38
C SER A 48 7.08 13.70 -10.78
N SER A 49 6.04 12.92 -10.98
CA SER A 49 5.67 12.33 -12.27
C SER A 49 4.92 13.33 -13.14
N GLN A 50 4.95 13.12 -14.46
CA GLN A 50 4.18 13.90 -15.41
C GLN A 50 2.66 13.76 -15.22
N ASP A 51 2.20 12.66 -14.64
CA ASP A 51 0.79 12.41 -14.33
C ASP A 51 0.32 12.99 -12.97
N GLY A 52 1.17 13.80 -12.32
CA GLY A 52 0.90 14.44 -11.03
C GLY A 52 1.21 13.58 -9.81
N THR A 53 1.59 12.31 -9.99
CA THR A 53 2.01 11.44 -8.89
C THR A 53 3.29 11.98 -8.24
N LYS A 54 3.33 11.99 -6.90
CA LYS A 54 4.54 12.36 -6.14
C LYS A 54 5.01 11.16 -5.32
N LYS A 55 6.25 10.74 -5.53
CA LYS A 55 6.92 9.74 -4.69
C LYS A 55 7.83 10.45 -3.70
N PHE A 56 7.63 10.16 -2.42
CA PHE A 56 8.44 10.67 -1.31
C PHE A 56 9.38 9.58 -0.83
N VAL A 57 10.65 9.91 -0.64
CA VAL A 57 11.63 9.08 0.06
C VAL A 57 11.84 9.70 1.45
N LEU A 58 11.56 8.94 2.48
CA LEU A 58 11.68 9.36 3.88
C LEU A 58 12.89 8.67 4.51
N THR A 59 13.70 9.42 5.23
CA THR A 59 14.75 8.84 6.10
C THR A 59 14.22 8.74 7.52
N LEU A 60 14.30 7.56 8.07
CA LEU A 60 13.90 7.24 9.44
C LEU A 60 15.05 7.58 10.42
N ALA A 61 14.75 7.61 11.72
CA ALA A 61 15.72 7.98 12.75
C ALA A 61 16.97 7.08 12.80
N ASP A 62 16.86 5.85 12.33
CA ASP A 62 17.97 4.87 12.24
C ASP A 62 18.73 4.91 10.90
N GLY A 63 18.43 5.89 10.05
CA GLY A 63 19.04 6.06 8.73
C GLY A 63 18.44 5.21 7.62
N ASN A 64 17.52 4.29 7.94
CA ASN A 64 16.80 3.53 6.93
C ASN A 64 15.88 4.43 6.11
N GLN A 65 15.56 4.00 4.89
CA GLN A 65 14.67 4.75 4.00
C GLN A 65 13.44 3.93 3.63
N VAL A 66 12.32 4.64 3.55
CA VAL A 66 11.06 4.09 3.03
C VAL A 66 10.45 5.06 2.03
N GLU A 67 9.61 4.54 1.16
CA GLU A 67 8.94 5.33 0.14
C GLU A 67 7.42 5.32 0.37
N CYS A 68 6.77 6.45 0.13
CA CYS A 68 5.32 6.52 0.00
C CYS A 68 4.94 7.31 -1.26
N VAL A 69 3.73 7.12 -1.76
CA VAL A 69 3.34 7.68 -3.06
C VAL A 69 1.98 8.37 -2.95
N LEU A 70 1.93 9.64 -3.32
CA LEU A 70 0.73 10.42 -3.47
C LEU A 70 0.23 10.32 -4.90
N ILE A 71 -0.97 9.78 -5.08
CA ILE A 71 -1.53 9.40 -6.38
C ILE A 71 -2.82 10.20 -6.61
N PRO A 72 -2.83 11.20 -7.50
CA PRO A 72 -4.05 11.87 -7.94
C PRO A 72 -4.83 10.99 -8.93
N ASP A 73 -6.14 10.94 -8.80
CA ASP A 73 -7.02 10.22 -9.72
C ASP A 73 -8.43 10.86 -9.70
N GLU A 74 -8.71 11.71 -10.68
CA GLU A 74 -9.96 12.50 -10.76
C GLU A 74 -10.23 13.25 -9.44
N ASP A 75 -11.33 12.91 -8.75
CA ASP A 75 -11.72 13.52 -7.46
C ASP A 75 -11.03 12.87 -6.25
N ARG A 76 -10.09 11.97 -6.45
CA ARG A 76 -9.42 11.23 -5.39
C ARG A 76 -7.95 11.58 -5.31
N LEU A 77 -7.48 11.75 -4.11
CA LEU A 77 -6.06 11.87 -3.79
C LEU A 77 -5.71 10.75 -2.82
N THR A 78 -5.05 9.72 -3.33
CA THR A 78 -4.73 8.50 -2.60
C THR A 78 -3.27 8.53 -2.15
N LEU A 79 -3.02 8.21 -0.88
CA LEU A 79 -1.66 7.98 -0.40
C LEU A 79 -1.41 6.47 -0.23
N CYS A 80 -0.38 5.97 -0.91
CA CYS A 80 0.14 4.62 -0.78
C CYS A 80 1.20 4.59 0.33
N LEU A 81 0.95 3.81 1.39
CA LEU A 81 1.73 3.76 2.62
C LEU A 81 2.59 2.50 2.69
N SER A 82 3.81 2.65 3.19
CA SER A 82 4.72 1.56 3.53
C SER A 82 4.55 1.14 4.99
N THR A 83 4.82 -0.14 5.27
CA THR A 83 4.69 -0.76 6.60
C THR A 83 5.97 -1.43 7.10
N GLN A 84 6.95 -1.61 6.23
CA GLN A 84 8.25 -2.22 6.54
C GLN A 84 9.37 -1.50 5.78
N VAL A 85 10.58 -1.55 6.29
CA VAL A 85 11.80 -1.28 5.54
C VAL A 85 12.16 -2.55 4.79
N GLY A 86 11.99 -2.56 3.46
CA GLY A 86 12.00 -3.77 2.66
C GLY A 86 10.68 -4.55 2.79
N CYS A 87 10.72 -5.86 2.62
CA CYS A 87 9.54 -6.72 2.72
C CYS A 87 9.90 -8.10 3.29
N THR A 88 9.00 -8.66 4.13
CA THR A 88 9.09 -10.04 4.60
C THR A 88 8.89 -11.06 3.47
N LEU A 89 8.22 -10.66 2.40
CA LEU A 89 7.86 -11.51 1.28
C LEU A 89 8.78 -11.23 0.08
N ASP A 90 9.07 -12.29 -0.67
CA ASP A 90 10.01 -12.33 -1.78
C ASP A 90 9.31 -12.39 -3.16
N CYS A 91 8.25 -11.60 -3.35
CA CYS A 91 7.50 -11.58 -4.62
C CYS A 91 8.39 -11.18 -5.78
N GLY A 92 8.56 -12.08 -6.78
CA GLY A 92 9.51 -11.91 -7.89
C GLY A 92 9.18 -10.76 -8.86
N PHE A 93 7.94 -10.26 -8.82
CA PHE A 93 7.48 -9.13 -9.64
C PHE A 93 7.49 -7.79 -8.87
N CYS A 94 8.08 -7.74 -7.66
CA CYS A 94 8.07 -6.56 -6.80
C CYS A 94 9.50 -6.18 -6.41
N LEU A 95 9.90 -4.95 -6.70
CA LEU A 95 11.23 -4.44 -6.35
C LEU A 95 11.47 -4.50 -4.83
N THR A 96 10.47 -4.11 -4.02
CA THR A 96 10.57 -4.21 -2.55
C THR A 96 10.85 -5.65 -2.09
N GLY A 97 10.27 -6.64 -2.78
CA GLY A 97 10.49 -8.06 -2.48
C GLY A 97 11.94 -8.51 -2.66
N THR A 98 12.71 -7.84 -3.53
CA THR A 98 14.12 -8.16 -3.76
C THR A 98 15.06 -7.61 -2.69
N LEU A 99 14.59 -6.66 -1.88
CA LEU A 99 15.41 -5.98 -0.86
C LEU A 99 15.54 -6.81 0.44
N GLY A 100 14.67 -7.80 0.64
CA GLY A 100 14.53 -8.46 1.94
C GLY A 100 13.99 -7.54 3.03
N LEU A 101 13.71 -8.11 4.19
CA LEU A 101 13.23 -7.36 5.36
C LEU A 101 14.41 -6.85 6.18
N GLN A 102 14.41 -5.54 6.46
CA GLN A 102 15.31 -4.97 7.47
C GLN A 102 14.60 -4.92 8.83
N ARG A 103 13.43 -4.25 8.90
CA ARG A 103 12.57 -4.18 10.08
C ARG A 103 11.14 -3.74 9.76
N ASN A 104 10.28 -3.94 10.72
CA ASN A 104 8.94 -3.35 10.71
C ASN A 104 9.00 -1.84 10.98
N LEU A 105 8.07 -1.09 10.39
CA LEU A 105 7.84 0.30 10.77
C LEU A 105 7.04 0.36 12.08
N ARG A 106 7.35 1.37 12.89
CA ARG A 106 6.55 1.73 14.06
C ARG A 106 5.30 2.49 13.61
N ALA A 107 4.25 2.52 14.44
CA ALA A 107 3.01 3.20 14.10
C ALA A 107 3.20 4.69 13.77
N HIS A 108 4.08 5.40 14.49
CA HIS A 108 4.35 6.81 14.19
C HIS A 108 5.08 6.99 12.84
N GLU A 109 5.97 6.09 12.44
CA GLU A 109 6.65 6.14 11.14
C GLU A 109 5.66 5.91 9.98
N ILE A 110 4.60 5.13 10.21
CA ILE A 110 3.49 4.98 9.26
C ILE A 110 2.68 6.28 9.17
N LEU A 111 2.39 6.92 10.31
CA LEU A 111 1.64 8.17 10.37
C LEU A 111 2.43 9.36 9.80
N ASP A 112 3.75 9.37 10.00
CA ASP A 112 4.62 10.42 9.45
C ASP A 112 4.54 10.49 7.92
N GLN A 113 4.35 9.36 7.23
CA GLN A 113 4.11 9.37 5.79
C GLN A 113 2.83 10.16 5.43
N VAL A 114 1.78 10.04 6.25
CA VAL A 114 0.51 10.77 6.02
C VAL A 114 0.71 12.26 6.31
N LEU A 115 1.35 12.60 7.44
CA LEU A 115 1.60 13.99 7.82
C LEU A 115 2.51 14.70 6.82
N LEU A 116 3.57 14.00 6.36
CA LEU A 116 4.46 14.52 5.33
C LEU A 116 3.70 14.78 4.01
N ALA A 117 2.91 13.82 3.54
CA ALA A 117 2.13 14.01 2.32
C ALA A 117 1.17 15.20 2.45
N GLN A 118 0.52 15.38 3.61
CA GLN A 118 -0.36 16.52 3.88
C GLN A 118 0.39 17.86 3.84
N ASP A 119 1.65 17.91 4.28
CA ASP A 119 2.48 19.11 4.23
C ASP A 119 2.85 19.52 2.79
N HIS A 120 2.66 18.61 1.80
CA HIS A 120 2.96 18.83 0.38
C HIS A 120 1.72 18.91 -0.51
N LEU A 121 0.53 19.07 0.09
CA LEU A 121 -0.69 19.32 -0.65
C LEU A 121 -0.80 20.78 -1.03
N SER A 122 -1.41 21.06 -2.19
CA SER A 122 -1.77 22.40 -2.60
C SER A 122 -2.97 22.91 -1.79
N GLU A 123 -3.18 24.21 -1.80
CA GLU A 123 -4.34 24.82 -1.14
C GLU A 123 -5.66 24.23 -1.70
N GLY A 124 -6.54 23.81 -0.80
CA GLY A 124 -7.80 23.16 -1.14
C GLY A 124 -7.71 21.64 -1.41
N GLU A 125 -6.52 21.08 -1.59
CA GLU A 125 -6.34 19.64 -1.71
C GLU A 125 -6.44 18.94 -0.34
N ARG A 126 -6.97 17.72 -0.35
CA ARG A 126 -7.00 16.85 0.83
C ARG A 126 -6.80 15.40 0.45
N LEU A 127 -6.13 14.65 1.29
CA LEU A 127 -6.09 13.20 1.15
C LEU A 127 -7.49 12.62 1.30
N THR A 128 -7.89 11.81 0.33
CA THR A 128 -9.21 11.17 0.32
C THR A 128 -9.15 9.69 0.67
N ASN A 129 -8.07 9.00 0.30
CA ASN A 129 -7.91 7.57 0.47
C ASN A 129 -6.49 7.22 0.95
N LEU A 130 -6.39 6.17 1.75
CA LEU A 130 -5.13 5.60 2.20
C LEU A 130 -5.08 4.12 1.83
N VAL A 131 -3.97 3.66 1.25
CA VAL A 131 -3.79 2.26 0.90
C VAL A 131 -2.45 1.74 1.44
N PHE A 132 -2.48 0.66 2.20
CA PHE A 132 -1.28 -0.02 2.70
C PHE A 132 -0.80 -1.00 1.63
N MET A 133 -0.22 -0.44 0.55
CA MET A 133 0.24 -1.16 -0.65
C MET A 133 1.66 -0.73 -1.07
N GLY A 134 2.36 0.02 -0.20
CA GLY A 134 3.75 0.41 -0.38
C GLY A 134 4.71 -0.73 -0.02
N MET A 135 5.84 -0.36 0.57
CA MET A 135 6.86 -1.33 0.98
C MET A 135 6.37 -2.15 2.19
N GLY A 136 6.51 -3.48 2.10
CA GLY A 136 6.23 -4.42 3.19
C GLY A 136 4.88 -5.14 3.09
N GLU A 137 4.74 -6.15 3.96
CA GLU A 137 3.50 -6.91 4.16
C GLU A 137 2.79 -6.41 5.43
N PRO A 138 1.64 -5.73 5.30
CA PRO A 138 0.96 -5.13 6.45
C PRO A 138 0.58 -6.13 7.56
N LEU A 139 0.20 -7.36 7.19
CA LEU A 139 -0.19 -8.36 8.17
C LEU A 139 0.99 -8.96 8.94
N ALA A 140 2.21 -8.83 8.42
CA ALA A 140 3.43 -9.17 9.17
C ALA A 140 3.81 -8.08 10.21
N ASN A 141 3.22 -6.88 10.10
CA ASN A 141 3.37 -5.76 11.02
C ASN A 141 2.01 -5.27 11.56
N LEU A 142 1.08 -6.19 11.78
CA LEU A 142 -0.33 -5.85 12.01
C LEU A 142 -0.54 -4.99 13.26
N ASP A 143 0.25 -5.18 14.31
CA ASP A 143 0.08 -4.43 15.57
C ASP A 143 0.36 -2.92 15.36
N ALA A 144 1.45 -2.58 14.66
CA ALA A 144 1.74 -1.18 14.33
C ALA A 144 0.76 -0.61 13.30
N VAL A 145 0.32 -1.43 12.33
CA VAL A 145 -0.72 -1.04 11.35
C VAL A 145 -2.05 -0.77 12.04
N ALA A 146 -2.46 -1.61 13.00
CA ALA A 146 -3.71 -1.44 13.75
C ALA A 146 -3.67 -0.18 14.63
N ASP A 147 -2.53 0.10 15.31
CA ASP A 147 -2.34 1.34 16.07
C ASP A 147 -2.39 2.56 15.12
N ALA A 148 -1.72 2.50 13.97
CA ALA A 148 -1.79 3.57 12.98
C ALA A 148 -3.23 3.78 12.47
N VAL A 149 -3.97 2.72 12.12
CA VAL A 149 -5.36 2.81 11.66
C VAL A 149 -6.26 3.42 12.75
N THR A 150 -6.06 3.07 14.02
CA THR A 150 -6.79 3.67 15.14
C THR A 150 -6.60 5.19 15.19
N ARG A 151 -5.36 5.67 15.01
CA ARG A 151 -5.03 7.12 14.98
C ARG A 151 -5.54 7.80 13.71
N LEU A 152 -5.47 7.11 12.58
CA LEU A 152 -6.01 7.61 11.30
C LEU A 152 -7.52 7.80 11.35
N THR A 153 -8.25 6.90 12.00
CA THR A 153 -9.73 6.91 12.02
C THR A 153 -10.35 7.67 13.19
N ASN A 154 -9.58 8.02 14.21
CA ASN A 154 -10.11 8.74 15.36
C ASN A 154 -10.51 10.18 15.00
N ASN A 155 -11.80 10.52 15.17
CA ASN A 155 -12.33 11.85 14.83
C ASN A 155 -12.07 12.90 15.91
N THR A 156 -11.75 12.49 17.14
CA THR A 156 -11.60 13.42 18.27
C THR A 156 -10.19 14.00 18.35
N TRP A 157 -9.17 13.16 18.16
CA TRP A 157 -7.78 13.55 18.33
C TRP A 157 -6.83 13.01 17.25
N GLY A 158 -7.34 12.17 16.35
CA GLY A 158 -6.61 11.61 15.22
C GLY A 158 -6.89 12.36 13.92
N LEU A 159 -6.63 11.72 12.79
CA LEU A 159 -6.76 12.33 11.47
C LEU A 159 -8.18 12.26 10.86
N GLY A 160 -9.12 11.54 11.49
CA GLY A 160 -10.53 11.54 11.12
C GLY A 160 -10.87 10.88 9.76
N PHE A 161 -10.02 10.00 9.24
CA PHE A 161 -10.35 9.26 8.02
C PHE A 161 -11.48 8.26 8.28
N SER A 162 -12.40 8.18 7.33
CA SER A 162 -13.37 7.08 7.35
C SER A 162 -12.67 5.75 7.05
N GLY A 163 -12.96 4.70 7.82
CA GLY A 163 -12.43 3.35 7.55
C GLY A 163 -12.71 2.85 6.13
N ARG A 164 -13.82 3.26 5.51
CA ARG A 164 -14.14 2.96 4.10
C ARG A 164 -13.18 3.59 3.10
N ARG A 165 -12.36 4.55 3.52
CA ARG A 165 -11.32 5.21 2.71
C ARG A 165 -9.93 4.63 2.95
N ILE A 166 -9.82 3.64 3.82
CA ILE A 166 -8.58 2.94 4.14
C ILE A 166 -8.66 1.52 3.61
N THR A 167 -7.60 1.08 2.93
CA THR A 167 -7.48 -0.31 2.44
C THR A 167 -6.19 -0.91 2.95
N ILE A 168 -6.27 -2.04 3.64
CA ILE A 168 -5.12 -2.89 3.96
C ILE A 168 -5.02 -3.96 2.88
N SER A 169 -3.84 -4.11 2.28
CA SER A 169 -3.54 -5.17 1.33
C SER A 169 -2.65 -6.23 1.97
N THR A 170 -2.85 -7.48 1.61
CA THR A 170 -1.97 -8.58 2.04
C THR A 170 -1.70 -9.52 0.88
N ALA A 171 -0.48 -10.04 0.82
CA ALA A 171 -0.12 -11.11 -0.10
C ALA A 171 -0.61 -12.49 0.40
N GLY A 172 -1.33 -12.53 1.52
CA GLY A 172 -2.07 -13.72 1.95
C GLY A 172 -1.48 -14.43 3.16
N LEU A 173 -1.14 -13.70 4.23
CA LEU A 173 -0.96 -14.31 5.54
C LEU A 173 -2.33 -14.76 6.07
N ALA A 174 -2.84 -15.91 5.58
CA ALA A 174 -4.20 -16.38 5.77
C ALA A 174 -4.61 -16.46 7.25
N SER A 175 -3.69 -16.86 8.13
CA SER A 175 -3.92 -16.94 9.57
C SER A 175 -4.24 -15.60 10.24
N ARG A 176 -3.77 -14.47 9.65
CA ARG A 176 -3.93 -13.11 10.17
C ARG A 176 -5.06 -12.32 9.50
N ILE A 177 -5.68 -12.83 8.43
CA ILE A 177 -6.74 -12.13 7.69
C ILE A 177 -7.91 -11.73 8.60
N LYS A 178 -8.35 -12.63 9.48
CA LYS A 178 -9.44 -12.37 10.43
C LYS A 178 -9.16 -11.19 11.38
N ASP A 179 -7.89 -10.95 11.68
CA ASP A 179 -7.47 -9.91 12.63
C ASP A 179 -7.61 -8.50 12.06
N VAL A 180 -7.87 -8.35 10.74
CA VAL A 180 -8.17 -7.07 10.10
C VAL A 180 -9.62 -6.63 10.33
N ALA A 181 -10.55 -7.55 10.54
CA ALA A 181 -11.98 -7.25 10.65
C ALA A 181 -12.33 -6.22 11.74
N PRO A 182 -11.73 -6.27 12.96
CA PRO A 182 -12.00 -5.27 14.01
C PRO A 182 -11.63 -3.84 13.61
N LEU A 183 -10.72 -3.65 12.65
CA LEU A 183 -10.27 -2.33 12.20
C LEU A 183 -11.31 -1.62 11.33
N LYS A 184 -12.31 -2.33 10.82
CA LYS A 184 -13.42 -1.80 9.98
C LYS A 184 -12.93 -1.01 8.76
N VAL A 185 -11.89 -1.50 8.11
CA VAL A 185 -11.29 -0.99 6.88
C VAL A 185 -11.49 -1.97 5.73
N ASN A 186 -11.24 -1.54 4.50
CA ASN A 186 -11.30 -2.44 3.34
C ASN A 186 -10.11 -3.42 3.37
N LEU A 187 -10.35 -4.64 2.90
CA LEU A 187 -9.33 -5.66 2.76
C LEU A 187 -9.11 -6.00 1.29
N ALA A 188 -7.85 -5.95 0.85
CA ALA A 188 -7.39 -6.39 -0.45
C ALA A 188 -6.46 -7.60 -0.31
N ILE A 189 -6.58 -8.55 -1.23
CA ILE A 189 -5.80 -9.80 -1.26
C ILE A 189 -4.99 -9.82 -2.55
N SER A 190 -3.68 -9.75 -2.47
CA SER A 190 -2.77 -9.91 -3.61
C SER A 190 -2.65 -11.39 -3.97
N LEU A 191 -3.52 -11.82 -4.89
CA LEU A 191 -3.65 -13.23 -5.28
C LEU A 191 -2.57 -13.65 -6.29
N ASN A 192 -2.49 -12.94 -7.42
CA ASN A 192 -1.49 -12.99 -8.49
C ASN A 192 -1.26 -14.34 -9.19
N ALA A 193 -1.85 -15.42 -8.71
CA ALA A 193 -1.76 -16.75 -9.29
C ALA A 193 -3.06 -17.53 -9.09
N THR A 194 -3.30 -18.50 -9.96
CA THR A 194 -4.49 -19.37 -9.95
C THR A 194 -4.19 -20.83 -9.62
N THR A 195 -2.92 -21.14 -9.35
CA THR A 195 -2.42 -22.44 -8.89
C THR A 195 -1.31 -22.26 -7.87
N ASP A 196 -1.14 -23.20 -6.94
CA ASP A 196 -0.05 -23.17 -5.97
C ASP A 196 1.33 -23.21 -6.64
N THR A 197 1.47 -23.98 -7.72
CA THR A 197 2.71 -24.05 -8.49
C THR A 197 3.13 -22.66 -9.02
N LEU A 198 2.20 -21.96 -9.65
CA LEU A 198 2.46 -20.62 -10.17
C LEU A 198 2.66 -19.63 -9.03
N ARG A 199 1.89 -19.76 -7.96
CA ARG A 199 2.03 -18.89 -6.77
C ARG A 199 3.37 -19.10 -6.07
N GLN A 200 3.87 -20.35 -6.00
CA GLN A 200 5.21 -20.68 -5.49
C GLN A 200 6.31 -20.03 -6.35
N GLN A 201 6.11 -19.93 -7.66
CA GLN A 201 7.05 -19.25 -8.56
C GLN A 201 7.05 -17.73 -8.36
N LEU A 202 5.88 -17.12 -8.23
CA LEU A 202 5.70 -15.67 -8.19
C LEU A 202 5.84 -15.06 -6.79
N MET A 203 5.43 -15.80 -5.76
CA MET A 203 5.30 -15.37 -4.37
C MET A 203 5.74 -16.50 -3.41
N PRO A 204 7.00 -16.93 -3.47
CA PRO A 204 7.43 -18.17 -2.80
C PRO A 204 7.22 -18.15 -1.30
N ALA A 205 7.58 -17.08 -0.59
CA ALA A 205 7.40 -16.99 0.85
C ALA A 205 5.91 -17.02 1.24
N ALA A 206 5.05 -16.30 0.52
CA ALA A 206 3.61 -16.29 0.80
C ALA A 206 2.99 -17.67 0.58
N ASN A 207 3.39 -18.40 -0.47
CA ASN A 207 2.86 -19.73 -0.76
C ASN A 207 3.37 -20.80 0.21
N ARG A 208 4.63 -20.69 0.68
CA ARG A 208 5.16 -21.58 1.74
C ARG A 208 4.41 -21.43 3.05
N LEU A 209 3.96 -20.22 3.38
CA LEU A 209 3.19 -19.97 4.60
C LEU A 209 1.76 -20.50 4.49
N HIS A 210 1.11 -20.29 3.36
CA HIS A 210 -0.29 -20.67 3.15
C HIS A 210 -0.56 -21.01 1.69
N SER A 211 -1.14 -22.20 1.45
CA SER A 211 -1.62 -22.60 0.14
C SER A 211 -2.76 -21.68 -0.35
N LEU A 212 -3.02 -21.73 -1.64
CA LEU A 212 -4.12 -20.98 -2.26
C LEU A 212 -5.48 -21.36 -1.64
N ASP A 213 -5.70 -22.64 -1.35
CA ASP A 213 -6.92 -23.11 -0.70
C ASP A 213 -7.08 -22.57 0.72
N ALA A 214 -6.01 -22.56 1.51
CA ALA A 214 -6.03 -21.99 2.86
C ALA A 214 -6.32 -20.48 2.83
N LEU A 215 -5.72 -19.76 1.86
CA LEU A 215 -5.99 -18.34 1.65
C LEU A 215 -7.45 -18.07 1.30
N LEU A 216 -8.00 -18.82 0.34
CA LEU A 216 -9.40 -18.67 -0.09
C LEU A 216 -10.39 -19.09 1.01
N ALA A 217 -10.05 -20.11 1.82
CA ALA A 217 -10.83 -20.48 2.99
C ALA A 217 -10.89 -19.34 4.01
N ALA A 218 -9.76 -18.69 4.30
CA ALA A 218 -9.71 -17.51 5.18
C ALA A 218 -10.52 -16.33 4.61
N CYS A 219 -10.50 -16.12 3.29
CA CYS A 219 -11.32 -15.11 2.62
C CYS A 219 -12.83 -15.42 2.72
N ARG A 220 -13.24 -16.68 2.61
CA ARG A 220 -14.64 -17.09 2.79
C ARG A 220 -15.14 -16.91 4.22
N ALA A 221 -14.25 -17.13 5.19
CA ALA A 221 -14.54 -16.95 6.61
C ALA A 221 -14.47 -15.49 7.08
N TYR A 222 -13.99 -14.57 6.26
CA TYR A 222 -13.85 -13.16 6.65
C TYR A 222 -15.20 -12.49 6.83
N PRO A 223 -15.48 -11.84 7.98
CA PRO A 223 -16.77 -11.26 8.28
C PRO A 223 -16.98 -9.95 7.52
N LEU A 224 -17.60 -10.03 6.36
CA LEU A 224 -17.98 -8.87 5.55
C LEU A 224 -19.33 -8.32 5.99
N ALA A 225 -19.43 -7.02 6.20
CA ALA A 225 -20.72 -6.34 6.34
C ALA A 225 -21.54 -6.45 5.02
N ASP A 226 -22.86 -6.19 5.08
CA ASP A 226 -23.78 -6.48 3.96
C ASP A 226 -23.40 -5.85 2.62
N ARG A 227 -22.80 -4.67 2.65
CA ARG A 227 -22.41 -3.93 1.43
C ARG A 227 -20.93 -4.03 1.10
N ASP A 228 -20.15 -4.70 1.95
CA ASP A 228 -18.70 -4.78 1.78
C ASP A 228 -18.33 -5.95 0.86
N ARG A 229 -17.21 -5.80 0.19
CA ARG A 229 -16.63 -6.79 -0.71
C ARG A 229 -15.13 -6.88 -0.49
N LEU A 230 -14.57 -8.07 -0.59
CA LEU A 230 -13.13 -8.24 -0.72
C LEU A 230 -12.65 -7.70 -2.07
N THR A 231 -11.44 -7.17 -2.10
CA THR A 231 -10.76 -6.84 -3.34
C THR A 231 -9.66 -7.85 -3.57
N PHE A 232 -9.63 -8.47 -4.74
CA PHE A 232 -8.48 -9.27 -5.17
C PHE A 232 -7.63 -8.44 -6.12
N GLU A 233 -6.36 -8.26 -5.80
CA GLU A 233 -5.37 -7.65 -6.67
C GLU A 233 -4.70 -8.75 -7.49
N TYR A 234 -4.61 -8.56 -8.79
CA TYR A 234 -4.01 -9.53 -9.71
C TYR A 234 -3.09 -8.80 -10.69
N VAL A 235 -1.78 -8.95 -10.47
CA VAL A 235 -0.75 -8.41 -11.37
C VAL A 235 -0.63 -9.33 -12.57
N LEU A 236 -0.92 -8.81 -13.75
CA LEU A 236 -0.81 -9.52 -15.01
C LEU A 236 0.62 -9.45 -15.55
N LEU A 237 1.21 -10.61 -15.77
CA LEU A 237 2.56 -10.84 -16.27
C LEU A 237 2.48 -11.55 -17.62
N ALA A 238 3.06 -10.97 -18.66
CA ALA A 238 3.01 -11.51 -20.01
C ALA A 238 3.52 -12.95 -20.09
N ASP A 239 2.76 -13.84 -20.69
CA ASP A 239 3.04 -15.27 -20.90
C ASP A 239 3.18 -16.11 -19.63
N VAL A 240 2.87 -15.53 -18.46
CA VAL A 240 3.04 -16.19 -17.15
C VAL A 240 1.69 -16.51 -16.51
N ASN A 241 0.85 -15.48 -16.30
CA ASN A 241 -0.43 -15.62 -15.60
C ASN A 241 -1.58 -14.85 -16.30
N ASP A 242 -1.40 -14.44 -17.55
CA ASP A 242 -2.32 -13.61 -18.33
C ASP A 242 -3.13 -14.37 -19.38
N ARG A 243 -3.07 -15.72 -19.37
CA ARG A 243 -3.75 -16.58 -20.34
C ARG A 243 -5.24 -16.70 -20.05
N ALA A 244 -6.01 -17.08 -21.06
CA ALA A 244 -7.45 -17.30 -20.93
C ALA A 244 -7.80 -18.39 -19.89
N GLU A 245 -6.96 -19.42 -19.77
CA GLU A 245 -7.10 -20.49 -18.79
C GLU A 245 -6.91 -19.98 -17.37
N ASP A 246 -6.01 -19.00 -17.15
CA ASP A 246 -5.81 -18.35 -15.84
C ASP A 246 -7.06 -17.57 -15.46
N ALA A 247 -7.61 -16.79 -16.39
CA ALA A 247 -8.85 -16.07 -16.16
C ALA A 247 -10.02 -17.01 -15.83
N ALA A 248 -10.15 -18.12 -16.57
CA ALA A 248 -11.19 -19.12 -16.32
C ALA A 248 -11.02 -19.83 -14.95
N ARG A 249 -9.77 -20.12 -14.53
CA ARG A 249 -9.48 -20.65 -13.19
C ARG A 249 -9.81 -19.62 -12.11
N LEU A 250 -9.46 -18.36 -12.32
CA LEU A 250 -9.75 -17.28 -11.37
C LEU A 250 -11.26 -17.14 -11.13
N VAL A 251 -12.08 -17.18 -12.19
CA VAL A 251 -13.55 -17.23 -12.05
C VAL A 251 -14.01 -18.36 -11.14
N LYS A 252 -13.45 -19.56 -11.33
CA LYS A 252 -13.81 -20.75 -10.51
C LYS A 252 -13.41 -20.57 -9.04
N LEU A 253 -12.20 -20.07 -8.79
CA LEU A 253 -11.65 -19.85 -7.44
C LEU A 253 -12.47 -18.84 -6.64
N LEU A 254 -12.96 -17.79 -7.30
CA LEU A 254 -13.70 -16.69 -6.66
C LEU A 254 -15.21 -16.96 -6.56
N ARG A 255 -15.70 -18.09 -7.07
CA ARG A 255 -17.13 -18.44 -7.01
C ARG A 255 -17.64 -18.44 -5.56
N GLY A 256 -18.75 -17.76 -5.34
CA GLY A 256 -19.39 -17.63 -4.03
C GLY A 256 -18.75 -16.62 -3.08
N LEU A 257 -17.66 -15.94 -3.48
CA LEU A 257 -17.09 -14.83 -2.72
C LEU A 257 -17.72 -13.50 -3.15
N ARG A 258 -18.12 -12.68 -2.18
CA ARG A 258 -18.49 -11.28 -2.43
C ARG A 258 -17.23 -10.47 -2.66
N CYS A 259 -16.81 -10.36 -3.90
CA CYS A 259 -15.54 -9.73 -4.24
C CYS A 259 -15.58 -8.93 -5.55
N LYS A 260 -14.51 -8.20 -5.78
CA LYS A 260 -14.11 -7.61 -7.07
C LYS A 260 -12.65 -7.90 -7.32
N VAL A 261 -12.23 -7.85 -8.57
CA VAL A 261 -10.84 -8.02 -8.98
C VAL A 261 -10.32 -6.70 -9.55
N ASN A 262 -9.19 -6.24 -9.04
CA ASN A 262 -8.39 -5.20 -9.66
C ASN A 262 -7.28 -5.86 -10.47
N LEU A 263 -7.29 -5.70 -11.76
CA LEU A 263 -6.22 -6.11 -12.66
C LEU A 263 -5.18 -5.00 -12.70
N ILE A 264 -3.92 -5.37 -12.49
CA ILE A 264 -2.78 -4.46 -12.54
C ILE A 264 -1.86 -4.97 -13.64
N ALA A 265 -1.73 -4.24 -14.73
CA ALA A 265 -0.71 -4.58 -15.72
C ALA A 265 0.67 -4.33 -15.10
N PHE A 266 1.57 -5.31 -15.21
CA PHE A 266 2.89 -5.25 -14.60
C PHE A 266 3.63 -3.94 -14.92
N ASN A 267 4.27 -3.38 -13.92
CA ASN A 267 5.12 -2.20 -14.06
C ASN A 267 6.58 -2.63 -14.06
N PRO A 268 7.25 -2.63 -15.23
CA PRO A 268 8.63 -3.05 -15.33
C PRO A 268 9.55 -2.18 -14.47
N PHE A 269 10.62 -2.80 -13.97
CA PHE A 269 11.73 -2.13 -13.30
C PHE A 269 13.04 -2.81 -13.70
N PRO A 270 14.21 -2.14 -13.57
CA PRO A 270 15.49 -2.68 -14.00
C PRO A 270 15.81 -4.04 -13.39
N GLY A 271 16.39 -4.94 -14.18
CA GLY A 271 16.80 -6.28 -13.74
C GLY A 271 15.65 -7.28 -13.56
N ASN A 272 14.39 -6.89 -13.72
CA ASN A 272 13.27 -7.82 -13.59
C ASN A 272 12.99 -8.55 -14.91
N PRO A 273 12.85 -9.90 -14.91
CA PRO A 273 12.66 -10.67 -16.14
C PRO A 273 11.23 -10.62 -16.68
N TYR A 274 10.24 -10.22 -15.87
CA TYR A 274 8.84 -10.21 -16.27
C TYR A 274 8.54 -9.03 -17.21
N ARG A 275 7.50 -9.22 -18.03
CA ARG A 275 7.06 -8.25 -19.02
C ARG A 275 5.59 -7.88 -18.80
N ARG A 276 5.24 -6.65 -19.19
CA ARG A 276 3.86 -6.19 -19.22
C ARG A 276 3.12 -6.92 -20.36
N PRO A 277 1.90 -7.42 -20.14
CA PRO A 277 1.06 -7.96 -21.21
C PRO A 277 0.65 -6.88 -22.20
N SER A 278 0.28 -7.32 -23.42
CA SER A 278 -0.37 -6.43 -24.39
C SER A 278 -1.75 -5.99 -23.89
N ASP A 279 -2.22 -4.84 -24.34
CA ASP A 279 -3.54 -4.34 -23.95
C ASP A 279 -4.65 -5.30 -24.43
N ALA A 280 -4.51 -5.95 -25.59
CA ALA A 280 -5.42 -6.99 -26.06
C ALA A 280 -5.49 -8.21 -25.13
N ALA A 281 -4.36 -8.65 -24.56
CA ALA A 281 -4.34 -9.74 -23.57
C ALA A 281 -5.05 -9.32 -22.27
N ILE A 282 -4.81 -8.10 -21.79
CA ILE A 282 -5.45 -7.53 -20.61
C ILE A 282 -6.97 -7.44 -20.80
N GLU A 283 -7.41 -6.92 -21.94
CA GLU A 283 -8.84 -6.80 -22.28
C GLU A 283 -9.52 -8.18 -22.37
N THR A 284 -8.85 -9.15 -23.00
CA THR A 284 -9.35 -10.54 -23.10
C THR A 284 -9.50 -11.18 -21.72
N PHE A 285 -8.50 -11.01 -20.86
CA PHE A 285 -8.53 -11.48 -19.48
C PHE A 285 -9.68 -10.85 -18.70
N GLN A 286 -9.80 -9.52 -18.75
CA GLN A 286 -10.89 -8.78 -18.10
C GLN A 286 -12.27 -9.21 -18.61
N ALA A 287 -12.44 -9.32 -19.92
CA ALA A 287 -13.69 -9.77 -20.54
C ALA A 287 -14.07 -11.20 -20.09
N THR A 288 -13.09 -12.10 -19.93
CA THR A 288 -13.32 -13.46 -19.42
C THR A 288 -13.81 -13.46 -17.97
N LEU A 289 -13.23 -12.62 -17.10
CA LEU A 289 -13.70 -12.46 -15.72
C LEU A 289 -15.15 -11.94 -15.70
N ARG A 290 -15.46 -10.90 -16.47
CA ARG A 290 -16.79 -10.28 -16.53
C ARG A 290 -17.84 -11.27 -17.07
N ARG A 291 -17.52 -12.06 -18.09
CA ARG A 291 -18.40 -13.15 -18.58
C ARG A 291 -18.66 -14.21 -17.50
N GLY A 292 -17.68 -14.43 -16.61
CA GLY A 292 -17.83 -15.30 -15.44
C GLY A 292 -18.52 -14.64 -14.24
N HIS A 293 -19.15 -13.47 -14.41
CA HIS A 293 -19.82 -12.69 -13.38
C HIS A 293 -18.90 -12.24 -12.23
N VAL A 294 -17.62 -11.99 -12.54
CA VAL A 294 -16.67 -11.37 -11.62
C VAL A 294 -16.47 -9.92 -12.01
N ASP A 295 -16.76 -8.98 -11.10
CA ASP A 295 -16.48 -7.57 -11.29
C ASP A 295 -14.97 -7.36 -11.41
N ALA A 296 -14.49 -7.01 -12.60
CA ALA A 296 -13.07 -6.81 -12.88
C ALA A 296 -12.79 -5.40 -13.41
N TYR A 297 -11.84 -4.72 -12.78
CA TYR A 297 -11.43 -3.35 -13.09
C TYR A 297 -9.94 -3.33 -13.42
N LEU A 298 -9.57 -2.69 -14.53
CA LEU A 298 -8.17 -2.40 -14.85
C LEU A 298 -7.75 -1.14 -14.12
N ARG A 299 -6.76 -1.27 -13.23
CA ARG A 299 -6.14 -0.11 -12.57
C ARG A 299 -5.12 0.52 -13.50
N ARG A 300 -5.27 1.81 -13.76
CA ARG A 300 -4.27 2.58 -14.47
C ARG A 300 -3.04 2.76 -13.55
N SER A 301 -1.88 2.35 -14.04
CA SER A 301 -0.61 2.59 -13.34
C SER A 301 -0.27 4.08 -13.40
N ARG A 302 0.05 4.67 -12.25
CA ARG A 302 0.48 6.06 -12.08
C ARG A 302 1.91 6.10 -11.59
N GLY A 303 2.65 7.17 -11.90
CA GLY A 303 4.01 7.40 -11.39
C GLY A 303 5.06 6.40 -11.91
N ARG A 304 4.84 5.79 -13.09
CA ARG A 304 5.78 4.81 -13.65
C ARG A 304 7.15 5.40 -13.98
N ASP A 305 7.18 6.63 -14.42
CA ASP A 305 8.37 7.41 -14.81
C ASP A 305 9.26 7.81 -13.62
N VAL A 306 8.71 7.74 -12.39
CA VAL A 306 9.44 8.00 -11.15
C VAL A 306 9.57 6.73 -10.28
N LEU A 307 9.32 5.55 -10.83
CA LEU A 307 9.29 4.28 -10.09
C LEU A 307 8.36 4.36 -8.86
N GLY A 308 7.21 5.01 -9.02
CA GLY A 308 6.19 5.17 -8.00
C GLY A 308 4.99 4.25 -8.15
N ALA A 309 4.94 3.42 -9.21
CA ALA A 309 3.83 2.50 -9.43
C ALA A 309 3.93 1.24 -8.56
N CYS A 310 2.82 0.50 -8.46
CA CYS A 310 2.76 -0.74 -7.69
C CYS A 310 3.87 -1.72 -8.09
N GLY A 311 4.62 -2.24 -7.11
CA GLY A 311 5.73 -3.15 -7.29
C GLY A 311 7.07 -2.48 -7.62
N GLN A 312 7.13 -1.16 -7.76
CA GLN A 312 8.34 -0.43 -8.14
C GLN A 312 9.02 0.29 -6.95
N LEU A 313 8.45 0.26 -5.75
CA LEU A 313 9.04 0.93 -4.59
C LEU A 313 10.27 0.17 -4.08
N GLY A 314 11.34 0.92 -3.85
CA GLY A 314 12.61 0.41 -3.36
C GLY A 314 13.79 1.19 -3.92
N ARG A 315 14.93 1.09 -3.24
CA ARG A 315 16.14 1.80 -3.62
C ARG A 315 16.78 1.12 -4.83
N LEU A 316 16.73 1.77 -5.98
CA LEU A 316 17.71 1.57 -7.04
C LEU A 316 18.77 2.64 -6.87
N ASP A 317 20.03 2.29 -7.07
CA ASP A 317 21.11 3.29 -7.09
C ASP A 317 20.77 4.38 -8.13
N THR A 318 20.92 5.64 -7.74
CA THR A 318 20.46 6.80 -8.55
C THR A 318 21.04 6.85 -9.95
N SER A 319 22.24 6.27 -10.15
CA SER A 319 22.87 6.12 -11.46
C SER A 319 22.18 5.05 -12.33
N GLU A 320 21.77 3.94 -11.76
CA GLU A 320 21.03 2.87 -12.45
C GLU A 320 19.57 3.27 -12.74
N ALA A 321 18.94 4.01 -11.81
CA ALA A 321 17.57 4.48 -11.98
C ALA A 321 17.44 5.44 -13.18
N HIS A 322 18.39 6.35 -13.36
CA HIS A 322 18.34 7.33 -14.46
C HIS A 322 18.55 6.69 -15.85
N VAL A 323 19.51 5.77 -15.94
CA VAL A 323 19.78 5.01 -17.19
C VAL A 323 18.61 4.09 -17.53
N ALA A 324 17.99 3.48 -16.52
CA ALA A 324 16.90 2.55 -16.70
C ALA A 324 15.56 3.24 -17.04
N LEU A 325 15.29 4.41 -16.47
CA LEU A 325 14.11 5.21 -16.81
C LEU A 325 14.16 5.64 -18.29
N THR A 326 15.33 6.01 -18.80
CA THR A 326 15.52 6.35 -20.21
C THR A 326 15.28 5.14 -21.12
N GLN A 327 15.69 3.94 -20.72
CA GLN A 327 15.47 2.69 -21.49
C GLN A 327 14.01 2.20 -21.46
N ILE A 328 13.25 2.49 -20.39
CA ILE A 328 11.82 2.18 -20.30
C ILE A 328 11.00 3.11 -21.18
N GLN A 329 11.38 4.39 -21.28
CA GLN A 329 10.71 5.38 -22.12
C GLN A 329 10.90 5.12 -23.63
N THR A 330 12.01 4.46 -24.04
CA THR A 330 12.31 4.14 -25.45
C THR A 330 11.69 2.82 -25.94
N ARG A 331 11.09 2.02 -25.04
CA ARG A 331 10.48 0.70 -25.35
C ARG A 331 8.96 0.64 -25.18
N CYS A 332 8.31 1.80 -24.99
CA CYS A 332 6.83 1.92 -24.94
C CYS A 332 6.28 2.52 -26.21
#